data_2772837b3aeb8ccf924121e6a6f0372b
#
_entry.id   2772837b3aeb8ccf924121e6a6f0372b
#
_cell.length_a   1.000
_cell.length_b   1.000
_cell.length_c   1.000
_cell.angle_alpha   90.00
_cell.angle_beta   90.00
_cell.angle_gamma   90.00
#
_symmetry.space_group_name_H-M   'P 1'
#
loop_
_entity.id
_entity.type
_entity.pdbx_description
1 polymer ?
#
loop_
_entity_poly.entity_id
_entity_poly.type
_entity_poly.pdbx_seq_one_letter_code
_entity_poly.pdbx_strand_id
1 'polypeptide(L)'
;MTGSDALTSQTVDLLQAMIRNACVNDGTPESGQEVRNADLLEAYLGNAGLDVERFEPTPGRTSLVARIEGSDPSAPSLCLMGHTDVVPVNPDGWSRDPFAGDLVDGEVWGRGAVDMLNLTASQAVVMRALADSGFRPRGDLIFFAVADEESGSLHGARWMADNEADAIRADYVLTENGGLHSGTEGAPVISVNVAEKGASWRRLTVRGTPGHGSMPYRTDNALVKAAAVVQRLAEYQPQPRFHELWRAQVESMGLPDEARDQLLAEDRVDEFLADVPHAGTAGHLHACTHTTFSPNVGDGPGKTNVIPDRVSIDVDIRTMPGDHTEEVAAHLREALGDLADHVETEVIMDDAASSSRIDTPLWDALERAITKPFPSARLNPQFIVGFTDARVYREMGAVAYGAGLLSPSISGGEFSRRFHGHDERIDVESLRLTTNMYLDVCRDMLG
;
A
#
# COMPACT_ATOMS: atom_id res chain seq x y z
N MET A 1 -28.66 5.04 -20.95
CA MET A 1 -27.55 5.16 -19.97
C MET A 1 -26.70 6.33 -20.41
N THR A 2 -26.31 7.21 -19.49
CA THR A 2 -25.27 8.22 -19.75
C THR A 2 -23.92 7.50 -19.98
N GLY A 3 -22.95 8.15 -20.62
CA GLY A 3 -21.62 7.53 -20.82
C GLY A 3 -20.96 7.10 -19.50
N SER A 4 -21.19 7.86 -18.42
CA SER A 4 -20.70 7.55 -17.06
C SER A 4 -21.37 6.29 -16.48
N ASP A 5 -22.67 6.07 -16.70
CA ASP A 5 -23.36 4.87 -16.19
C ASP A 5 -22.81 3.60 -16.85
N ALA A 6 -22.46 3.68 -18.15
CA ALA A 6 -21.88 2.55 -18.88
C ALA A 6 -20.47 2.19 -18.37
N LEU A 7 -19.63 3.19 -18.07
CA LEU A 7 -18.29 2.95 -17.49
C LEU A 7 -18.41 2.36 -16.10
N THR A 8 -19.32 2.87 -15.27
CA THR A 8 -19.55 2.33 -13.92
C THR A 8 -19.96 0.87 -13.95
N SER A 9 -20.88 0.49 -14.85
CA SER A 9 -21.28 -0.92 -15.02
C SER A 9 -20.09 -1.79 -15.43
N GLN A 10 -19.27 -1.34 -16.37
CA GLN A 10 -18.07 -2.07 -16.80
C GLN A 10 -17.07 -2.24 -15.65
N THR A 11 -16.88 -1.19 -14.81
CA THR A 11 -16.00 -1.27 -13.64
C THR A 11 -16.51 -2.29 -12.62
N VAL A 12 -17.80 -2.29 -12.33
CA VAL A 12 -18.44 -3.29 -11.45
C VAL A 12 -18.24 -4.70 -11.98
N ASP A 13 -18.56 -4.94 -13.27
CA ASP A 13 -18.45 -6.27 -13.89
C ASP A 13 -17.01 -6.78 -13.89
N LEU A 14 -16.05 -5.91 -14.20
CA LEU A 14 -14.62 -6.25 -14.21
C LEU A 14 -14.10 -6.53 -12.80
N LEU A 15 -14.42 -5.69 -11.82
CA LEU A 15 -14.06 -5.89 -10.41
C LEU A 15 -14.57 -7.23 -9.88
N GLN A 16 -15.86 -7.54 -10.12
CA GLN A 16 -16.45 -8.83 -9.74
C GLN A 16 -15.70 -10.02 -10.36
N ALA A 17 -15.31 -9.91 -11.64
CA ALA A 17 -14.55 -10.96 -12.33
C ALA A 17 -13.13 -11.10 -11.75
N MET A 18 -12.43 -10.00 -11.45
CA MET A 18 -11.10 -10.02 -10.83
C MET A 18 -11.14 -10.64 -9.43
N ILE A 19 -12.13 -10.30 -8.61
CA ILE A 19 -12.31 -10.91 -7.27
C ILE A 19 -12.48 -12.43 -7.40
N ARG A 20 -13.28 -12.92 -8.36
CA ARG A 20 -13.52 -14.35 -8.57
C ARG A 20 -12.26 -15.11 -8.98
N ASN A 21 -11.29 -14.46 -9.56
CA ASN A 21 -10.00 -15.07 -9.90
C ASN A 21 -9.17 -15.44 -8.66
N ALA A 22 -9.46 -14.87 -7.51
CA ALA A 22 -8.84 -15.20 -6.22
C ALA A 22 -7.31 -15.32 -6.30
N CYS A 23 -6.63 -14.28 -6.78
CA CYS A 23 -5.17 -14.23 -6.90
C CYS A 23 -4.53 -14.00 -5.53
N VAL A 24 -4.70 -14.97 -4.62
CA VAL A 24 -4.24 -14.88 -3.22
C VAL A 24 -2.74 -15.06 -3.13
N ASN A 25 -2.05 -14.04 -2.65
CA ASN A 25 -0.62 -14.03 -2.41
C ASN A 25 -0.34 -14.22 -0.91
N ASP A 26 0.22 -15.36 -0.54
CA ASP A 26 0.60 -15.71 0.83
C ASP A 26 2.12 -15.61 1.07
N GLY A 27 2.86 -15.03 0.13
CA GLY A 27 4.31 -14.86 0.16
C GLY A 27 5.09 -16.07 -0.34
N THR A 28 4.42 -17.16 -0.74
CA THR A 28 5.11 -18.31 -1.36
C THR A 28 5.22 -18.11 -2.88
N PRO A 29 6.27 -18.67 -3.53
CA PRO A 29 6.46 -18.53 -4.98
C PRO A 29 5.31 -19.11 -5.81
N GLU A 30 4.59 -20.09 -5.29
CA GLU A 30 3.49 -20.78 -5.96
C GLU A 30 2.14 -20.08 -5.77
N SER A 31 2.06 -19.11 -4.85
CA SER A 31 0.85 -18.33 -4.56
C SER A 31 0.65 -17.17 -5.57
N GLY A 32 -0.33 -16.30 -5.32
CA GLY A 32 -0.67 -15.19 -6.20
C GLY A 32 -1.45 -15.67 -7.43
N GLN A 33 -0.78 -16.25 -8.41
CA GLN A 33 -1.40 -16.71 -9.66
C GLN A 33 -2.10 -15.58 -10.42
N GLU A 34 -1.46 -14.43 -10.46
CA GLU A 34 -1.94 -13.20 -11.10
C GLU A 34 -2.12 -13.37 -12.62
N VAL A 35 -1.57 -14.44 -13.19
CA VAL A 35 -1.85 -14.88 -14.56
C VAL A 35 -3.35 -14.93 -14.86
N ARG A 36 -4.19 -15.26 -13.88
CA ARG A 36 -5.66 -15.29 -14.05
C ARG A 36 -6.27 -13.90 -14.26
N ASN A 37 -5.78 -12.90 -13.52
CA ASN A 37 -6.18 -11.50 -13.71
C ASN A 37 -5.53 -10.92 -14.97
N ALA A 38 -4.28 -11.29 -15.30
CA ALA A 38 -3.64 -10.90 -16.54
C ALA A 38 -4.41 -11.43 -17.78
N ASP A 39 -4.85 -12.69 -17.80
CA ASP A 39 -5.68 -13.26 -18.87
C ASP A 39 -7.01 -12.50 -19.05
N LEU A 40 -7.66 -12.17 -17.94
CA LEU A 40 -8.91 -11.40 -17.95
C LEU A 40 -8.70 -9.98 -18.50
N LEU A 41 -7.67 -9.28 -18.04
CA LEU A 41 -7.35 -7.91 -18.44
C LEU A 41 -6.88 -7.85 -19.90
N GLU A 42 -6.06 -8.80 -20.36
CA GLU A 42 -5.64 -8.91 -21.76
C GLU A 42 -6.86 -9.08 -22.68
N ALA A 43 -7.76 -10.00 -22.34
CA ALA A 43 -9.00 -10.19 -23.11
C ALA A 43 -9.89 -8.93 -23.09
N TYR A 44 -9.94 -8.24 -21.96
CA TYR A 44 -10.73 -7.01 -21.81
C TYR A 44 -10.17 -5.87 -22.67
N LEU A 45 -8.86 -5.62 -22.63
CA LEU A 45 -8.17 -4.54 -23.34
C LEU A 45 -7.98 -4.85 -24.83
N GLY A 46 -7.66 -6.10 -25.19
CA GLY A 46 -7.47 -6.53 -26.57
C GLY A 46 -8.73 -6.37 -27.43
N ASN A 47 -9.92 -6.44 -26.84
CA ASN A 47 -11.17 -6.14 -27.51
C ASN A 47 -11.30 -4.68 -28.00
N ALA A 48 -10.51 -3.75 -27.45
CA ALA A 48 -10.40 -2.36 -27.92
C ALA A 48 -9.22 -2.14 -28.87
N GLY A 49 -8.53 -3.21 -29.29
CA GLY A 49 -7.39 -3.15 -30.20
C GLY A 49 -6.10 -2.62 -29.56
N LEU A 50 -6.01 -2.67 -28.23
CA LEU A 50 -4.77 -2.34 -27.52
C LEU A 50 -3.81 -3.53 -27.56
N ASP A 51 -2.56 -3.25 -27.89
CA ASP A 51 -1.48 -4.21 -27.71
C ASP A 51 -1.13 -4.32 -26.23
N VAL A 52 -0.94 -5.57 -25.78
CA VAL A 52 -0.69 -5.90 -24.38
C VAL A 52 0.57 -6.74 -24.30
N GLU A 53 1.50 -6.31 -23.47
CA GLU A 53 2.71 -7.04 -23.14
C GLU A 53 2.57 -7.74 -21.79
N ARG A 54 3.14 -8.95 -21.68
CA ARG A 54 3.10 -9.76 -20.45
C ARG A 54 4.50 -10.07 -19.98
N PHE A 55 4.70 -9.98 -18.67
CA PHE A 55 5.97 -10.24 -18.02
C PHE A 55 5.74 -11.24 -16.88
N GLU A 56 6.40 -12.39 -16.95
CA GLU A 56 6.18 -13.50 -16.02
C GLU A 56 7.53 -14.03 -15.52
N PRO A 57 8.17 -13.36 -14.54
CA PRO A 57 9.48 -13.78 -14.01
C PRO A 57 9.43 -15.12 -13.30
N THR A 58 8.28 -15.49 -12.74
CA THR A 58 8.02 -16.75 -12.07
C THR A 58 6.67 -17.28 -12.56
N PRO A 59 6.51 -18.59 -12.80
CA PRO A 59 5.26 -19.15 -13.32
C PRO A 59 4.04 -18.73 -12.49
N GLY A 60 3.06 -18.13 -13.16
CA GLY A 60 1.83 -17.61 -12.54
C GLY A 60 1.92 -16.19 -11.98
N ARG A 61 3.12 -15.63 -11.80
CA ARG A 61 3.34 -14.26 -11.29
C ARG A 61 3.44 -13.30 -12.48
N THR A 62 2.29 -13.01 -13.10
CA THR A 62 2.22 -12.29 -14.37
C THR A 62 1.80 -10.85 -14.19
N SER A 63 2.67 -9.93 -14.59
CA SER A 63 2.36 -8.52 -14.78
C SER A 63 1.96 -8.24 -16.23
N LEU A 64 1.14 -7.21 -16.46
CA LEU A 64 0.62 -6.83 -17.76
C LEU A 64 0.80 -5.34 -17.99
N VAL A 65 1.28 -4.95 -19.17
CA VAL A 65 1.41 -3.55 -19.60
C VAL A 65 0.62 -3.33 -20.88
N ALA A 66 -0.19 -2.27 -20.91
CA ALA A 66 -0.83 -1.79 -22.12
C ALA A 66 -0.53 -0.31 -22.32
N ARG A 67 -0.38 0.14 -23.57
CA ARG A 67 0.02 1.51 -23.89
C ARG A 67 -0.86 2.12 -24.98
N ILE A 68 -1.20 3.39 -24.80
CA ILE A 68 -1.62 4.28 -25.88
C ILE A 68 -0.45 5.22 -26.14
N GLU A 69 0.24 5.04 -27.26
CA GLU A 69 1.42 5.84 -27.61
C GLU A 69 1.07 7.32 -27.79
N GLY A 70 1.91 8.16 -27.23
CA GLY A 70 1.84 9.62 -27.37
C GLY A 70 2.29 10.09 -28.75
N SER A 71 1.78 11.23 -29.17
CA SER A 71 2.20 11.86 -30.44
C SER A 71 3.48 12.68 -30.34
N ASP A 72 3.93 12.97 -29.12
CA ASP A 72 5.12 13.77 -28.84
C ASP A 72 5.96 13.05 -27.75
N PRO A 73 7.07 12.42 -28.11
CA PRO A 73 7.91 11.68 -27.18
C PRO A 73 8.62 12.57 -26.14
N SER A 74 8.53 13.90 -26.26
CA SER A 74 9.04 14.85 -25.27
C SER A 74 7.95 15.30 -24.28
N ALA A 75 6.69 14.96 -24.53
CA ALA A 75 5.61 15.25 -23.61
C ALA A 75 5.61 14.27 -22.43
N PRO A 76 5.23 14.72 -21.23
CA PRO A 76 5.22 13.86 -20.05
C PRO A 76 4.24 12.69 -20.19
N SER A 77 4.67 11.53 -19.74
CA SER A 77 3.88 10.29 -19.72
C SER A 77 3.15 10.09 -18.40
N LEU A 78 2.04 9.36 -18.44
CA LEU A 78 1.24 8.98 -17.27
C LEU A 78 1.07 7.47 -17.23
N CYS A 79 1.36 6.85 -16.08
CA CYS A 79 1.05 5.46 -15.78
C CYS A 79 -0.11 5.36 -14.78
N LEU A 80 -1.09 4.53 -15.10
CA LEU A 80 -2.10 4.02 -14.19
C LEU A 80 -1.63 2.64 -13.74
N MET A 81 -1.20 2.52 -12.48
CA MET A 81 -0.66 1.27 -11.93
C MET A 81 -1.57 0.71 -10.85
N GLY A 82 -1.87 -0.59 -10.95
CA GLY A 82 -2.63 -1.28 -9.91
C GLY A 82 -2.24 -2.73 -9.78
N HIS A 83 -2.09 -3.22 -8.53
CA HIS A 83 -1.79 -4.62 -8.31
C HIS A 83 -3.01 -5.52 -8.54
N THR A 84 -2.73 -6.79 -8.76
CA THR A 84 -3.73 -7.80 -9.13
C THR A 84 -3.78 -8.99 -8.19
N ASP A 85 -2.84 -9.09 -7.27
CA ASP A 85 -2.87 -10.00 -6.13
C ASP A 85 -3.67 -9.43 -4.96
N VAL A 86 -3.96 -10.27 -3.99
CA VAL A 86 -4.72 -9.94 -2.78
C VAL A 86 -4.21 -10.77 -1.60
N VAL A 87 -4.30 -10.25 -0.38
CA VAL A 87 -3.90 -10.98 0.83
C VAL A 87 -4.81 -12.19 1.14
N PRO A 88 -4.31 -13.19 1.90
CA PRO A 88 -5.12 -14.31 2.39
C PRO A 88 -6.34 -13.88 3.20
N VAL A 89 -7.31 -14.77 3.28
CA VAL A 89 -8.53 -14.60 4.10
C VAL A 89 -8.63 -15.69 5.17
N ASN A 90 -9.25 -15.37 6.31
CA ASN A 90 -9.82 -16.37 7.19
C ASN A 90 -11.35 -16.45 6.92
N PRO A 91 -11.83 -17.49 6.21
CA PRO A 91 -13.23 -17.58 5.80
C PRO A 91 -14.23 -17.54 6.97
N ASP A 92 -13.85 -18.02 8.15
CA ASP A 92 -14.73 -18.07 9.32
C ASP A 92 -15.16 -16.67 9.82
N GLY A 93 -14.41 -15.63 9.43
CA GLY A 93 -14.72 -14.24 9.79
C GLY A 93 -15.62 -13.53 8.77
N TRP A 94 -15.91 -14.14 7.62
CA TRP A 94 -16.68 -13.51 6.56
C TRP A 94 -18.16 -13.91 6.60
N SER A 95 -19.03 -12.92 6.40
CA SER A 95 -20.48 -13.17 6.31
C SER A 95 -20.91 -13.72 4.94
N ARG A 96 -20.05 -13.65 3.93
CA ARG A 96 -20.23 -14.12 2.55
C ARG A 96 -18.94 -14.77 2.03
N ASP A 97 -19.03 -15.50 0.92
CA ASP A 97 -17.82 -16.00 0.25
C ASP A 97 -16.93 -14.83 -0.19
N PRO A 98 -15.68 -14.73 0.32
CA PRO A 98 -14.78 -13.63 0.02
C PRO A 98 -14.36 -13.52 -1.44
N PHE A 99 -14.61 -14.56 -2.25
CA PHE A 99 -14.24 -14.60 -3.67
C PHE A 99 -15.45 -14.76 -4.61
N ALA A 100 -16.68 -14.61 -4.12
CA ALA A 100 -17.86 -14.62 -4.99
C ALA A 100 -17.99 -13.35 -5.84
N GLY A 101 -17.46 -12.23 -5.38
CA GLY A 101 -17.60 -10.94 -6.06
C GLY A 101 -19.07 -10.51 -6.18
N ASP A 102 -19.85 -10.69 -5.13
CA ASP A 102 -21.28 -10.40 -5.12
C ASP A 102 -21.55 -8.89 -5.14
N LEU A 103 -22.53 -8.48 -5.97
CA LEU A 103 -23.10 -7.13 -5.88
C LEU A 103 -24.38 -7.19 -5.04
N VAL A 104 -24.33 -6.63 -3.83
CA VAL A 104 -25.42 -6.66 -2.85
C VAL A 104 -25.63 -5.26 -2.28
N ASP A 105 -26.87 -4.78 -2.31
CA ASP A 105 -27.28 -3.48 -1.77
C ASP A 105 -26.44 -2.30 -2.28
N GLY A 106 -25.94 -2.37 -3.53
CA GLY A 106 -25.13 -1.34 -4.15
C GLY A 106 -23.65 -1.38 -3.77
N GLU A 107 -23.17 -2.44 -3.11
CA GLU A 107 -21.78 -2.69 -2.81
C GLU A 107 -21.27 -3.98 -3.47
N VAL A 108 -20.06 -3.97 -4.04
CA VAL A 108 -19.34 -5.16 -4.50
C VAL A 108 -18.55 -5.73 -3.34
N TRP A 109 -18.83 -6.98 -2.99
CA TRP A 109 -18.24 -7.68 -1.85
C TRP A 109 -17.16 -8.65 -2.31
N GLY A 110 -16.03 -8.64 -1.61
CA GLY A 110 -14.97 -9.61 -1.80
C GLY A 110 -13.59 -9.08 -1.43
N ARG A 111 -12.64 -9.98 -1.22
CA ARG A 111 -11.24 -9.65 -1.01
C ARG A 111 -10.68 -8.96 -2.26
N GLY A 112 -10.02 -7.80 -2.08
CA GLY A 112 -9.56 -6.95 -3.17
C GLY A 112 -10.58 -5.87 -3.59
N ALA A 113 -11.79 -5.84 -2.99
CA ALA A 113 -12.78 -4.81 -3.31
C ALA A 113 -12.34 -3.39 -2.90
N VAL A 114 -11.42 -3.27 -1.96
CA VAL A 114 -10.82 -2.01 -1.48
C VAL A 114 -9.33 -1.97 -1.77
N ASP A 115 -8.64 -3.09 -1.66
CA ASP A 115 -7.19 -3.21 -1.84
C ASP A 115 -6.84 -4.27 -2.88
N MET A 116 -6.47 -3.85 -4.10
CA MET A 116 -6.82 -2.59 -4.78
C MET A 116 -7.54 -2.87 -6.12
N LEU A 117 -8.18 -4.05 -6.27
CA LEU A 117 -8.80 -4.45 -7.54
C LEU A 117 -9.88 -3.45 -8.03
N ASN A 118 -10.51 -2.70 -7.12
CA ASN A 118 -11.44 -1.61 -7.45
C ASN A 118 -10.75 -0.51 -8.29
N LEU A 119 -9.52 -0.13 -7.91
CA LEU A 119 -8.74 0.89 -8.62
C LEU A 119 -8.19 0.31 -9.92
N THR A 120 -7.65 -0.91 -9.89
CA THR A 120 -7.13 -1.62 -11.07
C THR A 120 -8.22 -1.81 -12.13
N ALA A 121 -9.43 -2.22 -11.74
CA ALA A 121 -10.57 -2.31 -12.63
C ALA A 121 -10.98 -0.94 -13.21
N SER A 122 -11.02 0.11 -12.36
CA SER A 122 -11.31 1.48 -12.81
C SER A 122 -10.31 1.99 -13.83
N GLN A 123 -9.01 1.74 -13.60
CA GLN A 123 -7.92 2.11 -14.50
C GLN A 123 -8.01 1.37 -15.84
N ALA A 124 -8.25 0.07 -15.82
CA ALA A 124 -8.43 -0.74 -17.05
C ALA A 124 -9.63 -0.26 -17.89
N VAL A 125 -10.75 0.08 -17.21
CA VAL A 125 -11.95 0.63 -17.88
C VAL A 125 -11.65 1.98 -18.52
N VAL A 126 -10.91 2.85 -17.87
CA VAL A 126 -10.49 4.15 -18.41
C VAL A 126 -9.57 3.97 -19.60
N MET A 127 -8.58 3.08 -19.51
CA MET A 127 -7.66 2.77 -20.60
C MET A 127 -8.44 2.33 -21.87
N ARG A 128 -9.34 1.37 -21.70
CA ARG A 128 -10.20 0.91 -22.78
C ARG A 128 -11.10 2.00 -23.35
N ALA A 129 -11.77 2.78 -22.51
CA ALA A 129 -12.68 3.85 -22.95
C ALA A 129 -11.94 4.93 -23.76
N LEU A 130 -10.71 5.26 -23.40
CA LEU A 130 -9.86 6.18 -24.14
C LEU A 130 -9.47 5.62 -25.51
N ALA A 131 -9.08 4.33 -25.57
CA ALA A 131 -8.77 3.66 -26.83
C ALA A 131 -9.99 3.61 -27.76
N ASP A 132 -11.15 3.16 -27.26
CA ASP A 132 -12.41 3.08 -28.02
C ASP A 132 -12.88 4.46 -28.55
N SER A 133 -12.57 5.53 -27.80
CA SER A 133 -12.89 6.92 -28.24
C SER A 133 -11.95 7.46 -29.31
N GLY A 134 -10.87 6.75 -29.64
CA GLY A 134 -9.82 7.22 -30.53
C GLY A 134 -8.97 8.36 -29.92
N PHE A 135 -8.86 8.42 -28.60
CA PHE A 135 -8.03 9.42 -27.90
C PHE A 135 -6.60 9.39 -28.41
N ARG A 136 -6.02 10.55 -28.65
CA ARG A 136 -4.65 10.75 -29.13
C ARG A 136 -3.88 11.55 -28.10
N PRO A 137 -3.21 10.91 -27.14
CA PRO A 137 -2.44 11.59 -26.11
C PRO A 137 -1.22 12.29 -26.70
N ARG A 138 -0.74 13.33 -26.02
CA ARG A 138 0.54 13.95 -26.34
C ARG A 138 1.70 13.09 -25.87
N GLY A 139 1.75 12.78 -24.57
CA GLY A 139 2.67 11.80 -23.97
C GLY A 139 2.01 10.43 -23.85
N ASP A 140 2.79 9.39 -23.56
CA ASP A 140 2.27 8.03 -23.40
C ASP A 140 1.29 7.91 -22.24
N LEU A 141 0.18 7.19 -22.47
CA LEU A 141 -0.64 6.65 -21.41
C LEU A 141 -0.36 5.16 -21.25
N ILE A 142 0.08 4.77 -20.06
CA ILE A 142 0.45 3.40 -19.72
C ILE A 142 -0.57 2.87 -18.69
N PHE A 143 -1.03 1.65 -18.86
CA PHE A 143 -1.71 0.87 -17.84
C PHE A 143 -0.79 -0.28 -17.43
N PHE A 144 -0.49 -0.38 -16.14
CA PHE A 144 0.37 -1.40 -15.59
C PHE A 144 -0.37 -2.18 -14.49
N ALA A 145 -0.87 -3.37 -14.85
CA ALA A 145 -1.44 -4.32 -13.91
C ALA A 145 -0.30 -5.19 -13.36
N VAL A 146 0.08 -4.94 -12.11
CA VAL A 146 1.29 -5.49 -11.50
C VAL A 146 0.98 -6.69 -10.60
N ALA A 147 1.88 -7.65 -10.56
CA ALA A 147 1.87 -8.78 -9.66
C ALA A 147 2.66 -8.49 -8.37
N ASP A 148 2.42 -9.25 -7.30
CA ASP A 148 3.30 -9.41 -6.13
C ASP A 148 3.46 -8.17 -5.23
N GLU A 149 2.55 -7.22 -5.26
CA GLU A 149 2.62 -6.06 -4.38
C GLU A 149 2.55 -6.48 -2.91
N GLU A 150 1.59 -7.34 -2.56
CA GLU A 150 1.25 -7.81 -1.21
C GLU A 150 2.38 -8.60 -0.52
N SER A 151 3.42 -8.97 -1.28
CA SER A 151 4.60 -9.70 -0.76
C SER A 151 5.94 -9.01 -1.04
N GLY A 152 5.91 -7.71 -1.38
CA GLY A 152 7.11 -6.88 -1.50
C GLY A 152 7.64 -6.71 -2.91
N SER A 153 6.87 -7.05 -3.96
CA SER A 153 7.09 -6.67 -5.37
C SER A 153 8.29 -7.32 -6.06
N LEU A 154 8.87 -8.39 -5.48
CA LEU A 154 10.06 -9.04 -6.03
C LEU A 154 9.79 -9.75 -7.37
N HIS A 155 8.53 -10.13 -7.64
CA HIS A 155 8.06 -10.68 -8.91
C HIS A 155 7.20 -9.70 -9.72
N GLY A 156 7.02 -8.48 -9.22
CA GLY A 156 6.20 -7.42 -9.78
C GLY A 156 6.99 -6.15 -10.11
N ALA A 157 6.62 -5.04 -9.50
CA ALA A 157 7.17 -3.71 -9.83
C ALA A 157 8.68 -3.63 -9.67
N ARG A 158 9.27 -4.24 -8.65
CA ARG A 158 10.74 -4.25 -8.46
C ARG A 158 11.42 -5.01 -9.59
N TRP A 159 10.94 -6.22 -9.92
CA TRP A 159 11.49 -6.98 -11.02
C TRP A 159 11.39 -6.23 -12.36
N MET A 160 10.26 -5.58 -12.62
CA MET A 160 10.04 -4.78 -13.82
C MET A 160 11.02 -3.60 -13.89
N ALA A 161 11.22 -2.89 -12.79
CA ALA A 161 12.18 -1.79 -12.72
C ALA A 161 13.62 -2.23 -13.00
N ASP A 162 14.00 -3.42 -12.52
CA ASP A 162 15.36 -3.94 -12.65
C ASP A 162 15.63 -4.57 -14.04
N ASN A 163 14.60 -5.14 -14.70
CA ASN A 163 14.79 -5.94 -15.92
C ASN A 163 14.10 -5.36 -17.16
N GLU A 164 12.96 -4.67 -17.01
CA GLU A 164 12.09 -4.19 -18.09
C GLU A 164 11.67 -2.73 -17.86
N ALA A 165 12.55 -1.91 -17.33
CA ALA A 165 12.27 -0.53 -16.94
C ALA A 165 11.62 0.30 -18.07
N ASP A 166 11.99 0.09 -19.31
CA ASP A 166 11.46 0.85 -20.47
C ASP A 166 9.98 0.54 -20.73
N ALA A 167 9.52 -0.65 -20.39
CA ALA A 167 8.10 -1.02 -20.53
C ALA A 167 7.19 -0.25 -19.57
N ILE A 168 7.69 0.12 -18.38
CA ILE A 168 6.90 0.77 -17.33
C ILE A 168 7.29 2.24 -17.08
N ARG A 169 8.36 2.75 -17.68
CA ARG A 169 8.86 4.11 -17.44
C ARG A 169 7.79 5.16 -17.67
N ALA A 170 7.54 6.00 -16.67
CA ALA A 170 6.63 7.13 -16.75
C ALA A 170 7.13 8.30 -15.92
N ASP A 171 6.71 9.54 -16.27
CA ASP A 171 7.01 10.75 -15.52
C ASP A 171 6.07 10.89 -14.31
N TYR A 172 4.81 10.45 -14.50
CA TYR A 172 3.73 10.53 -13.52
C TYR A 172 3.06 9.18 -13.35
N VAL A 173 2.67 8.86 -12.11
CA VAL A 173 2.01 7.59 -11.78
C VAL A 173 0.84 7.83 -10.84
N LEU A 174 -0.29 7.20 -11.11
CA LEU A 174 -1.41 7.05 -10.18
C LEU A 174 -1.55 5.59 -9.78
N THR A 175 -1.56 5.34 -8.49
CA THR A 175 -1.69 4.00 -7.91
C THR A 175 -2.66 3.98 -6.74
N GLU A 176 -2.50 3.04 -5.85
CA GLU A 176 -3.41 2.69 -4.76
C GLU A 176 -3.52 3.72 -3.64
N ASN A 177 -4.57 3.52 -2.84
CA ASN A 177 -4.92 4.33 -1.69
C ASN A 177 -5.44 5.74 -2.06
N GLY A 178 -5.63 6.61 -1.04
CA GLY A 178 -6.18 7.94 -1.23
C GLY A 178 -7.70 7.97 -1.44
N GLY A 179 -8.22 9.17 -1.69
CA GLY A 179 -9.63 9.37 -2.02
C GLY A 179 -10.60 9.41 -0.83
N LEU A 180 -10.12 9.27 0.40
CA LEU A 180 -10.94 9.34 1.60
C LEU A 180 -11.36 10.77 1.90
N HIS A 181 -12.61 10.91 2.30
CA HIS A 181 -13.18 12.17 2.74
C HIS A 181 -12.92 12.43 4.22
N SER A 182 -12.52 13.65 4.53
CA SER A 182 -12.44 14.24 5.86
C SER A 182 -12.97 15.69 5.83
N GLY A 183 -12.89 16.41 6.92
CA GLY A 183 -13.44 17.76 7.01
C GLY A 183 -14.97 17.78 7.19
N THR A 184 -15.65 18.78 6.65
CA THR A 184 -17.10 18.93 6.74
C THR A 184 -17.76 18.81 5.37
N GLU A 185 -19.08 18.54 5.32
CA GLU A 185 -19.83 18.46 4.07
C GLU A 185 -19.67 19.72 3.18
N GLY A 186 -19.61 20.90 3.81
CA GLY A 186 -19.42 22.19 3.09
C GLY A 186 -17.98 22.49 2.68
N ALA A 187 -16.98 21.76 3.23
CA ALA A 187 -15.56 21.91 2.96
C ALA A 187 -14.87 20.55 3.11
N PRO A 188 -15.14 19.60 2.20
CA PRO A 188 -14.51 18.29 2.23
C PRO A 188 -13.01 18.39 1.94
N VAL A 189 -12.26 17.51 2.56
CA VAL A 189 -10.83 17.35 2.35
C VAL A 189 -10.59 15.94 1.86
N ILE A 190 -9.96 15.81 0.69
CA ILE A 190 -9.75 14.51 0.03
C ILE A 190 -8.27 14.12 0.14
N SER A 191 -8.01 12.94 0.66
CA SER A 191 -6.65 12.44 0.81
C SER A 191 -6.02 12.03 -0.52
N VAL A 192 -4.75 12.38 -0.72
CA VAL A 192 -3.89 11.89 -1.80
C VAL A 192 -2.59 11.41 -1.17
N ASN A 193 -2.23 10.15 -1.36
CA ASN A 193 -1.02 9.60 -0.77
C ASN A 193 0.19 9.97 -1.61
N VAL A 194 1.07 10.78 -1.05
CA VAL A 194 2.25 11.30 -1.76
C VAL A 194 3.57 10.81 -1.15
N ALA A 195 3.50 10.19 0.03
CA ALA A 195 4.66 9.71 0.75
C ALA A 195 4.32 8.49 1.60
N GLU A 196 5.34 7.68 1.91
CA GLU A 196 5.21 6.42 2.64
C GLU A 196 6.44 6.12 3.49
N LYS A 197 6.25 5.32 4.54
CA LYS A 197 7.34 4.83 5.37
C LYS A 197 8.24 3.87 4.59
N GLY A 198 9.49 3.78 5.03
CA GLY A 198 10.37 2.70 4.60
C GLY A 198 10.01 1.37 5.27
N ALA A 199 10.37 0.27 4.62
CA ALA A 199 10.26 -1.08 5.14
C ALA A 199 11.65 -1.67 5.32
N SER A 200 12.05 -1.90 6.56
CA SER A 200 13.41 -2.32 6.91
C SER A 200 13.36 -3.59 7.76
N TRP A 201 12.86 -4.67 7.15
CA TRP A 201 12.63 -5.94 7.86
C TRP A 201 13.93 -6.64 8.17
N ARG A 202 14.03 -7.15 9.38
CA ARG A 202 15.24 -7.83 9.89
C ARG A 202 14.90 -9.16 10.52
N ARG A 203 15.76 -10.15 10.26
CA ARG A 203 15.80 -11.40 11.04
C ARG A 203 16.86 -11.28 12.11
N LEU A 204 16.44 -11.43 13.36
CA LEU A 204 17.30 -11.43 14.52
C LEU A 204 17.50 -12.88 14.99
N THR A 205 18.72 -13.38 14.91
CA THR A 205 19.05 -14.74 15.36
C THR A 205 19.80 -14.71 16.69
N VAL A 206 19.24 -15.41 17.66
CA VAL A 206 19.80 -15.56 19.01
C VAL A 206 20.35 -16.98 19.15
N ARG A 207 21.58 -17.09 19.64
CA ARG A 207 22.23 -18.38 19.88
C ARG A 207 22.31 -18.74 21.35
N GLY A 208 22.29 -20.05 21.62
CA GLY A 208 22.46 -20.66 22.92
C GLY A 208 23.27 -21.94 22.84
N THR A 209 23.19 -22.74 23.88
CA THR A 209 23.85 -24.04 23.96
C THR A 209 22.81 -25.14 24.09
N PRO A 210 22.81 -26.15 23.21
CA PRO A 210 21.81 -27.24 23.27
C PRO A 210 21.99 -28.08 24.51
N GLY A 211 20.86 -28.62 25.00
CA GLY A 211 20.88 -29.46 26.18
C GLY A 211 19.61 -30.29 26.38
N HIS A 212 19.65 -31.17 27.37
CA HIS A 212 18.48 -31.97 27.71
C HIS A 212 17.48 -31.14 28.56
N GLY A 213 16.21 -31.09 28.15
CA GLY A 213 15.17 -30.26 28.77
C GLY A 213 14.90 -30.51 30.26
N SER A 214 15.27 -31.71 30.78
CA SER A 214 15.16 -32.04 32.22
C SER A 214 16.27 -31.41 33.10
N MET A 215 17.30 -30.81 32.51
CA MET A 215 18.45 -30.22 33.23
C MET A 215 18.61 -28.72 32.90
N PRO A 216 17.60 -27.86 33.19
CA PRO A 216 17.60 -26.45 32.75
C PRO A 216 18.43 -25.52 33.63
N TYR A 217 19.04 -26.02 34.72
CA TYR A 217 19.77 -25.17 35.66
C TYR A 217 21.08 -24.65 35.08
N ARG A 218 21.22 -23.33 35.02
CA ARG A 218 22.40 -22.60 34.48
C ARG A 218 22.69 -22.93 33.00
N THR A 219 21.64 -23.21 32.22
CA THR A 219 21.78 -23.43 30.78
C THR A 219 21.73 -22.12 30.01
N ASP A 220 22.43 -22.07 28.88
CA ASP A 220 22.40 -21.00 27.92
C ASP A 220 21.28 -21.26 26.87
N ASN A 221 20.03 -20.95 27.25
CA ASN A 221 18.84 -21.26 26.46
C ASN A 221 18.53 -20.13 25.47
N ALA A 222 18.60 -20.40 24.17
CA ALA A 222 18.32 -19.44 23.11
C ALA A 222 16.89 -18.87 23.18
N LEU A 223 15.87 -19.67 23.56
CA LEU A 223 14.49 -19.21 23.67
C LEU A 223 14.30 -18.19 24.79
N VAL A 224 14.99 -18.37 25.92
CA VAL A 224 14.93 -17.39 27.04
C VAL A 224 15.55 -16.07 26.64
N LYS A 225 16.69 -16.10 25.92
CA LYS A 225 17.30 -14.88 25.37
C LYS A 225 16.41 -14.22 24.32
N ALA A 226 15.81 -15.01 23.41
CA ALA A 226 14.89 -14.51 22.39
C ALA A 226 13.68 -13.81 23.01
N ALA A 227 13.12 -14.36 24.10
CA ALA A 227 12.03 -13.69 24.83
C ALA A 227 12.46 -12.33 25.39
N ALA A 228 13.71 -12.21 25.89
CA ALA A 228 14.24 -10.92 26.35
C ALA A 228 14.44 -9.94 25.18
N VAL A 229 14.88 -10.41 24.02
CA VAL A 229 14.98 -9.59 22.79
C VAL A 229 13.61 -9.04 22.39
N VAL A 230 12.59 -9.91 22.32
CA VAL A 230 11.20 -9.50 21.98
C VAL A 230 10.68 -8.47 22.97
N GLN A 231 10.89 -8.69 24.28
CA GLN A 231 10.46 -7.75 25.32
C GLN A 231 11.13 -6.37 25.16
N ARG A 232 12.43 -6.33 24.91
CA ARG A 232 13.16 -5.06 24.73
C ARG A 232 12.70 -4.30 23.49
N LEU A 233 12.45 -5.00 22.39
CA LEU A 233 11.90 -4.38 21.18
C LEU A 233 10.49 -3.83 21.41
N ALA A 234 9.63 -4.56 22.14
CA ALA A 234 8.28 -4.12 22.46
C ALA A 234 8.24 -2.91 23.44
N GLU A 235 9.24 -2.78 24.29
CA GLU A 235 9.37 -1.68 25.25
C GLU A 235 10.16 -0.48 24.69
N TYR A 236 10.83 -0.65 23.55
CA TYR A 236 11.65 0.39 22.95
C TYR A 236 10.79 1.54 22.40
N GLN A 237 11.15 2.76 22.77
CA GLN A 237 10.46 3.98 22.36
C GLN A 237 11.46 4.88 21.59
N PRO A 238 11.44 4.83 20.24
CA PRO A 238 12.23 5.78 19.45
C PRO A 238 11.76 7.21 19.70
N GLN A 239 12.66 8.18 19.53
CA GLN A 239 12.25 9.57 19.58
C GLN A 239 11.37 9.94 18.39
N PRO A 240 10.32 10.75 18.57
CA PRO A 240 9.47 11.21 17.49
C PRO A 240 10.27 12.05 16.49
N ARG A 241 9.90 11.92 15.22
CA ARG A 241 10.46 12.71 14.11
C ARG A 241 9.32 13.12 13.18
N PHE A 242 9.22 14.43 12.90
CA PHE A 242 8.18 14.93 12.03
C PHE A 242 8.70 15.06 10.60
N HIS A 243 8.00 14.45 9.65
CA HIS A 243 8.22 14.65 8.24
C HIS A 243 7.50 15.93 7.76
N GLU A 244 7.86 16.45 6.60
CA GLU A 244 7.37 17.74 6.10
C GLU A 244 5.83 17.81 5.95
N LEU A 245 5.16 16.68 5.69
CA LEU A 245 3.71 16.61 5.51
C LEU A 245 2.93 16.53 6.83
N TRP A 246 3.60 16.24 7.98
CA TRP A 246 2.92 16.01 9.25
C TRP A 246 2.05 17.19 9.67
N ARG A 247 2.57 18.39 9.52
CA ARG A 247 1.79 19.62 9.82
C ARG A 247 0.50 19.68 9.00
N ALA A 248 0.58 19.46 7.70
CA ALA A 248 -0.60 19.48 6.81
C ALA A 248 -1.61 18.38 7.18
N GLN A 249 -1.13 17.18 7.55
CA GLN A 249 -1.98 16.10 8.04
C GLN A 249 -2.72 16.50 9.32
N VAL A 250 -2.01 17.01 10.32
CA VAL A 250 -2.60 17.46 11.62
C VAL A 250 -3.61 18.59 11.41
N GLU A 251 -3.29 19.58 10.58
CA GLU A 251 -4.20 20.70 10.26
C GLU A 251 -5.48 20.21 9.57
N SER A 252 -5.41 19.15 8.76
CA SER A 252 -6.57 18.55 8.10
C SER A 252 -7.51 17.78 9.03
N MET A 253 -7.05 17.36 10.21
CA MET A 253 -7.85 16.61 11.17
C MET A 253 -8.93 17.45 11.85
N GLY A 254 -8.87 18.79 11.77
CA GLY A 254 -9.85 19.68 12.37
C GLY A 254 -9.91 19.62 13.90
N LEU A 255 -8.79 19.33 14.55
CA LEU A 255 -8.68 19.19 16.00
C LEU A 255 -8.75 20.55 16.73
N PRO A 256 -9.15 20.57 18.02
CA PRO A 256 -8.98 21.73 18.87
C PRO A 256 -7.53 22.22 18.91
N ASP A 257 -7.32 23.53 19.11
CA ASP A 257 -5.99 24.16 19.09
C ASP A 257 -4.98 23.48 20.02
N GLU A 258 -5.39 23.12 21.25
CA GLU A 258 -4.54 22.46 22.23
C GLU A 258 -4.06 21.06 21.74
N ALA A 259 -4.96 20.25 21.20
CA ALA A 259 -4.63 18.93 20.65
C ALA A 259 -3.71 19.04 19.42
N ARG A 260 -4.01 20.02 18.54
CA ARG A 260 -3.16 20.32 17.38
C ARG A 260 -1.75 20.73 17.81
N ASP A 261 -1.62 21.62 18.78
CA ASP A 261 -0.33 22.13 19.25
C ASP A 261 0.50 21.04 19.97
N GLN A 262 -0.16 20.06 20.64
CA GLN A 262 0.52 18.88 21.19
C GLN A 262 1.03 17.96 20.08
N LEU A 263 0.22 17.67 19.07
CA LEU A 263 0.63 16.82 17.95
C LEU A 263 1.73 17.43 17.08
N LEU A 264 1.91 18.74 17.11
CA LEU A 264 2.96 19.46 16.37
C LEU A 264 4.22 19.75 17.19
N ALA A 265 4.30 19.24 18.43
CA ALA A 265 5.44 19.40 19.31
C ALA A 265 6.09 18.03 19.60
N GLU A 266 7.34 17.83 19.14
CA GLU A 266 8.06 16.55 19.29
C GLU A 266 8.22 16.14 20.76
N ASP A 267 8.32 17.09 21.67
CA ASP A 267 8.43 16.85 23.12
C ASP A 267 7.09 16.60 23.83
N ARG A 268 5.95 16.67 23.11
CA ARG A 268 4.59 16.52 23.69
C ARG A 268 3.72 15.52 22.96
N VAL A 269 4.12 15.04 21.79
CA VAL A 269 3.31 14.13 20.98
C VAL A 269 3.03 12.82 21.71
N ASP A 270 4.00 12.26 22.43
CA ASP A 270 3.85 11.00 23.18
C ASP A 270 2.86 11.13 24.33
N GLU A 271 2.89 12.28 25.04
CA GLU A 271 1.91 12.57 26.08
C GLU A 271 0.47 12.61 25.51
N PHE A 272 0.29 13.28 24.36
CA PHE A 272 -0.98 13.30 23.67
C PHE A 272 -1.43 11.87 23.23
N LEU A 273 -0.52 11.07 22.67
CA LEU A 273 -0.82 9.73 22.19
C LEU A 273 -1.24 8.78 23.32
N ALA A 274 -0.67 8.94 24.51
CA ALA A 274 -1.03 8.15 25.69
C ALA A 274 -2.48 8.38 26.16
N ASP A 275 -3.03 9.57 25.91
CA ASP A 275 -4.39 9.97 26.28
C ASP A 275 -5.43 9.68 25.19
N VAL A 276 -5.03 9.23 23.98
CA VAL A 276 -5.95 8.89 22.89
C VAL A 276 -6.73 7.60 23.22
N PRO A 277 -8.09 7.67 23.39
CA PRO A 277 -8.86 6.52 23.90
C PRO A 277 -8.90 5.32 22.95
N HIS A 278 -8.80 5.55 21.64
CA HIS A 278 -8.89 4.50 20.63
C HIS A 278 -7.50 4.03 20.22
N ALA A 279 -7.14 2.81 20.61
CA ALA A 279 -5.79 2.26 20.38
C ALA A 279 -5.34 2.28 18.91
N GLY A 280 -6.25 2.00 17.96
CA GLY A 280 -5.94 2.07 16.54
C GLY A 280 -5.58 3.48 16.06
N THR A 281 -6.28 4.50 16.57
CA THR A 281 -5.95 5.91 16.27
C THR A 281 -4.62 6.31 16.89
N ALA A 282 -4.38 5.96 18.16
CA ALA A 282 -3.10 6.20 18.82
C ALA A 282 -1.95 5.54 18.06
N GLY A 283 -2.11 4.26 17.70
CA GLY A 283 -1.11 3.51 16.94
C GLY A 283 -0.83 4.10 15.55
N HIS A 284 -1.86 4.56 14.84
CA HIS A 284 -1.69 5.22 13.55
C HIS A 284 -0.90 6.54 13.69
N LEU A 285 -1.30 7.41 14.62
CA LEU A 285 -0.62 8.69 14.86
C LEU A 285 0.83 8.48 15.33
N HIS A 286 1.06 7.49 16.20
CA HIS A 286 2.41 7.10 16.61
C HIS A 286 3.23 6.65 15.40
N ALA A 287 2.70 5.78 14.56
CA ALA A 287 3.39 5.31 13.37
C ALA A 287 3.68 6.42 12.35
N CYS A 288 2.88 7.49 12.31
CA CYS A 288 3.16 8.68 11.48
C CYS A 288 4.34 9.52 11.97
N THR A 289 4.76 9.37 13.23
CA THR A 289 5.77 10.22 13.86
C THR A 289 6.99 9.46 14.39
N HIS A 290 6.96 8.12 14.39
CA HIS A 290 8.03 7.28 14.94
C HIS A 290 8.44 6.18 13.98
N THR A 291 9.71 5.81 14.00
CA THR A 291 10.16 4.51 13.49
C THR A 291 9.57 3.42 14.40
N THR A 292 9.01 2.36 13.83
CA THR A 292 8.28 1.34 14.60
C THR A 292 8.92 -0.03 14.47
N PHE A 293 8.82 -0.85 15.53
CA PHE A 293 9.41 -2.18 15.63
C PHE A 293 8.34 -3.18 16.05
N SER A 294 8.05 -4.15 15.20
CA SER A 294 7.06 -5.19 15.46
C SER A 294 7.68 -6.59 15.27
N PRO A 295 8.04 -7.30 16.37
CA PRO A 295 8.50 -8.68 16.28
C PRO A 295 7.30 -9.62 16.04
N ASN A 296 7.13 -10.10 14.81
CA ASN A 296 5.91 -10.79 14.37
C ASN A 296 6.05 -12.30 14.18
N VAL A 297 7.25 -12.77 13.80
CA VAL A 297 7.48 -14.19 13.51
C VAL A 297 8.60 -14.71 14.40
N GLY A 298 8.37 -15.86 15.03
CA GLY A 298 9.40 -16.58 15.80
C GLY A 298 9.57 -17.99 15.28
N ASP A 299 10.81 -18.39 14.99
CA ASP A 299 11.16 -19.75 14.58
C ASP A 299 12.27 -20.32 15.46
N GLY A 300 12.12 -21.60 15.83
CA GLY A 300 13.11 -22.31 16.65
C GLY A 300 12.91 -23.81 16.62
N PRO A 301 13.94 -24.61 16.97
CA PRO A 301 13.84 -26.06 16.96
C PRO A 301 12.80 -26.56 17.96
N GLY A 302 11.74 -27.16 17.43
CA GLY A 302 10.52 -27.47 18.17
C GLY A 302 10.46 -28.84 18.80
N LYS A 303 11.33 -29.16 19.78
CA LYS A 303 11.16 -30.40 20.57
C LYS A 303 11.16 -30.08 22.07
N THR A 304 10.07 -30.43 22.78
CA THR A 304 9.83 -30.09 24.18
C THR A 304 10.96 -30.50 25.14
N ASN A 305 11.66 -31.61 24.89
CA ASN A 305 12.69 -32.12 25.77
C ASN A 305 14.13 -31.74 25.35
N VAL A 306 14.26 -30.71 24.46
CA VAL A 306 15.55 -30.18 24.01
C VAL A 306 15.62 -28.70 24.34
N ILE A 307 16.69 -28.24 24.96
CA ILE A 307 17.01 -26.83 25.12
C ILE A 307 17.49 -26.31 23.78
N PRO A 308 16.85 -25.30 23.19
CA PRO A 308 17.23 -24.80 21.88
C PRO A 308 18.57 -24.04 21.92
N ASP A 309 19.36 -24.24 20.87
CA ASP A 309 20.62 -23.56 20.62
C ASP A 309 20.50 -22.38 19.64
N ARG A 310 19.33 -22.24 18.99
CA ARG A 310 19.02 -21.15 18.06
C ARG A 310 17.54 -20.82 18.09
N VAL A 311 17.22 -19.50 18.06
CA VAL A 311 15.89 -18.98 17.79
C VAL A 311 16.04 -17.78 16.87
N SER A 312 15.22 -17.67 15.84
CA SER A 312 15.15 -16.51 14.95
C SER A 312 13.84 -15.76 15.16
N ILE A 313 13.90 -14.44 15.07
CA ILE A 313 12.76 -13.52 15.23
C ILE A 313 12.76 -12.59 14.02
N ASP A 314 11.68 -12.58 13.24
CA ASP A 314 11.51 -11.63 12.17
C ASP A 314 10.77 -10.40 12.71
N VAL A 315 11.37 -9.23 12.46
CA VAL A 315 10.90 -7.93 12.96
C VAL A 315 10.52 -7.06 11.77
N ASP A 316 9.25 -6.64 11.71
CA ASP A 316 8.79 -5.59 10.82
C ASP A 316 9.23 -4.24 11.40
N ILE A 317 10.15 -3.57 10.72
CA ILE A 317 10.63 -2.24 11.06
C ILE A 317 10.15 -1.28 9.99
N ARG A 318 9.43 -0.23 10.41
CA ARG A 318 8.94 0.82 9.52
C ARG A 318 9.65 2.12 9.85
N THR A 319 10.44 2.62 8.90
CA THR A 319 11.34 3.75 9.08
C THR A 319 10.68 5.08 8.70
N MET A 320 11.09 6.14 9.39
CA MET A 320 10.76 7.51 9.03
C MET A 320 11.67 8.02 7.89
N PRO A 321 11.26 9.06 7.13
CA PRO A 321 12.12 9.69 6.15
C PRO A 321 13.48 10.09 6.73
N GLY A 322 14.55 9.67 6.06
CA GLY A 322 15.94 9.90 6.48
C GLY A 322 16.52 8.84 7.42
N ASP A 323 15.74 7.81 7.81
CA ASP A 323 16.29 6.63 8.46
C ASP A 323 16.71 5.62 7.37
N HIS A 324 17.99 5.29 7.37
CA HIS A 324 18.59 4.29 6.49
C HIS A 324 19.07 3.08 7.30
N THR A 325 19.75 2.16 6.66
CA THR A 325 20.27 0.92 7.30
C THR A 325 21.10 1.20 8.57
N GLU A 326 21.87 2.29 8.59
CA GLU A 326 22.74 2.65 9.74
C GLU A 326 21.92 3.12 10.94
N GLU A 327 20.86 3.92 10.73
CA GLU A 327 19.94 4.37 11.75
C GLU A 327 19.15 3.19 12.32
N VAL A 328 18.67 2.27 11.48
CA VAL A 328 18.00 1.03 11.94
C VAL A 328 18.95 0.20 12.82
N ALA A 329 20.20 0.05 12.40
CA ALA A 329 21.20 -0.65 13.23
C ALA A 329 21.50 0.07 14.55
N ALA A 330 21.43 1.39 14.58
CA ALA A 330 21.59 2.18 15.81
C ALA A 330 20.38 1.97 16.75
N HIS A 331 19.15 2.03 16.22
CA HIS A 331 17.93 1.73 16.98
C HIS A 331 17.96 0.33 17.59
N LEU A 332 18.34 -0.68 16.80
CA LEU A 332 18.45 -2.06 17.28
C LEU A 332 19.49 -2.19 18.40
N ARG A 333 20.65 -1.55 18.27
CA ARG A 333 21.67 -1.55 19.35
C ARG A 333 21.16 -0.87 20.61
N GLU A 334 20.46 0.25 20.46
CA GLU A 334 19.88 0.97 21.61
C GLU A 334 18.80 0.13 22.30
N ALA A 335 17.86 -0.43 21.54
CA ALA A 335 16.78 -1.28 22.05
C ALA A 335 17.32 -2.51 22.78
N LEU A 336 18.29 -3.20 22.19
CA LEU A 336 18.82 -4.46 22.71
C LEU A 336 19.83 -4.25 23.85
N GLY A 337 20.54 -3.11 23.89
CA GLY A 337 21.53 -2.82 24.91
C GLY A 337 22.61 -3.90 25.00
N ASP A 338 22.80 -4.49 26.18
CA ASP A 338 23.77 -5.56 26.44
C ASP A 338 23.49 -6.87 25.68
N LEU A 339 22.29 -7.07 25.13
CA LEU A 339 21.97 -8.22 24.28
C LEU A 339 22.43 -8.05 22.84
N ALA A 340 22.74 -6.84 22.38
CA ALA A 340 23.06 -6.56 20.98
C ALA A 340 24.22 -7.41 20.44
N ASP A 341 25.28 -7.59 21.25
CA ASP A 341 26.45 -8.39 20.87
C ASP A 341 26.17 -9.92 20.75
N HIS A 342 25.00 -10.34 21.22
CA HIS A 342 24.55 -11.75 21.20
C HIS A 342 23.48 -12.04 20.14
N VAL A 343 23.17 -11.06 19.30
CA VAL A 343 22.13 -11.13 18.26
C VAL A 343 22.77 -10.94 16.90
N GLU A 344 22.64 -11.93 16.04
CA GLU A 344 22.99 -11.83 14.62
C GLU A 344 21.82 -11.19 13.87
N THR A 345 22.09 -10.18 13.04
CA THR A 345 21.07 -9.47 12.27
C THR A 345 21.27 -9.75 10.79
N GLU A 346 20.19 -10.20 10.13
CA GLU A 346 20.10 -10.41 8.69
C GLU A 346 19.05 -9.47 8.11
N VAL A 347 19.32 -8.89 6.94
CA VAL A 347 18.38 -8.03 6.20
C VAL A 347 17.43 -8.93 5.42
N ILE A 348 16.11 -8.76 5.64
CA ILE A 348 15.07 -9.39 4.83
C ILE A 348 14.62 -8.42 3.73
N MET A 349 14.38 -7.15 4.11
CA MET A 349 13.97 -6.06 3.22
C MET A 349 14.60 -4.75 3.72
N ASP A 350 14.91 -3.84 2.81
CA ASP A 350 15.52 -2.55 3.17
C ASP A 350 15.16 -1.46 2.14
N ASP A 351 13.87 -1.14 2.07
CA ASP A 351 13.33 -0.09 1.22
C ASP A 351 13.21 1.21 2.02
N ALA A 352 13.82 2.28 1.52
CA ALA A 352 13.79 3.57 2.18
C ALA A 352 12.39 4.21 2.12
N ALA A 353 12.06 5.06 3.09
CA ALA A 353 10.89 5.92 3.02
C ALA A 353 10.98 6.83 1.78
N SER A 354 9.87 7.01 1.10
CA SER A 354 9.82 7.73 -0.16
C SER A 354 8.72 8.78 -0.21
N SER A 355 8.93 9.84 -0.99
CA SER A 355 7.94 10.91 -1.18
C SER A 355 7.99 11.51 -2.57
N SER A 356 6.87 12.03 -3.03
CA SER A 356 6.74 12.82 -4.24
C SER A 356 6.37 14.27 -3.91
N ARG A 357 6.95 15.23 -4.63
CA ARG A 357 6.56 16.64 -4.54
C ARG A 357 5.12 16.85 -5.03
N ILE A 358 4.43 17.87 -4.52
CA ILE A 358 3.03 18.19 -4.86
C ILE A 358 2.87 19.43 -5.77
N ASP A 359 3.94 20.14 -6.05
CA ASP A 359 3.96 21.26 -7.00
C ASP A 359 4.08 20.77 -8.45
N THR A 360 3.11 19.98 -8.91
CA THR A 360 3.18 19.24 -10.18
C THR A 360 1.90 19.36 -11.00
N PRO A 361 1.99 19.25 -12.34
CA PRO A 361 0.82 19.16 -13.19
C PRO A 361 -0.17 18.05 -12.81
N LEU A 362 0.32 16.91 -12.30
CA LEU A 362 -0.53 15.80 -11.86
C LEU A 362 -1.37 16.18 -10.63
N TRP A 363 -0.79 16.93 -9.66
CA TRP A 363 -1.54 17.44 -8.52
C TRP A 363 -2.67 18.38 -8.94
N ASP A 364 -2.35 19.32 -9.84
CA ASP A 364 -3.33 20.27 -10.38
C ASP A 364 -4.45 19.54 -11.16
N ALA A 365 -4.12 18.51 -11.92
CA ALA A 365 -5.09 17.70 -12.66
C ALA A 365 -6.02 16.93 -11.72
N LEU A 366 -5.48 16.34 -10.64
CA LEU A 366 -6.27 15.70 -9.60
C LEU A 366 -7.22 16.70 -8.92
N GLU A 367 -6.74 17.88 -8.56
CA GLU A 367 -7.57 18.90 -7.96
C GLU A 367 -8.74 19.29 -8.88
N ARG A 368 -8.47 19.50 -10.16
CA ARG A 368 -9.53 19.81 -11.15
C ARG A 368 -10.52 18.65 -11.30
N ALA A 369 -10.05 17.41 -11.34
CA ALA A 369 -10.92 16.23 -11.47
C ALA A 369 -11.81 16.03 -10.24
N ILE A 370 -11.26 16.19 -9.04
CA ILE A 370 -11.95 15.99 -7.77
C ILE A 370 -12.94 17.11 -7.48
N THR A 371 -12.62 18.35 -7.85
CA THR A 371 -13.52 19.49 -7.65
C THR A 371 -14.72 19.51 -8.59
N LYS A 372 -14.76 18.69 -9.65
CA LYS A 372 -15.96 18.55 -10.49
C LYS A 372 -17.17 18.03 -9.71
N PRO A 373 -17.08 16.83 -9.04
CA PRO A 373 -18.17 16.36 -8.20
C PRO A 373 -18.24 17.05 -6.83
N PHE A 374 -17.14 17.62 -6.33
CA PHE A 374 -17.03 18.25 -5.01
C PHE A 374 -16.40 19.66 -5.13
N PRO A 375 -17.15 20.69 -5.55
CA PRO A 375 -16.59 22.02 -5.89
C PRO A 375 -15.88 22.73 -4.75
N SER A 376 -16.19 22.42 -3.49
CA SER A 376 -15.54 22.99 -2.30
C SER A 376 -14.44 22.11 -1.72
N ALA A 377 -14.12 20.97 -2.37
CA ALA A 377 -13.09 20.07 -1.89
C ALA A 377 -11.69 20.68 -2.00
N ARG A 378 -10.83 20.28 -1.07
CA ARG A 378 -9.38 20.52 -1.11
C ARG A 378 -8.65 19.20 -1.04
N LEU A 379 -7.53 19.08 -1.74
CA LEU A 379 -6.64 17.95 -1.62
C LEU A 379 -5.78 18.07 -0.35
N ASN A 380 -5.53 16.95 0.28
CA ASN A 380 -4.61 16.85 1.41
C ASN A 380 -3.54 15.79 1.12
N PRO A 381 -2.27 16.19 1.01
CA PRO A 381 -1.19 15.23 0.84
C PRO A 381 -1.03 14.39 2.11
N GLN A 382 -1.01 13.08 1.95
CA GLN A 382 -0.90 12.11 3.04
C GLN A 382 0.44 11.39 3.00
N PHE A 383 0.97 11.15 4.22
CA PHE A 383 2.03 10.20 4.48
C PHE A 383 1.40 8.92 5.04
N ILE A 384 1.61 7.78 4.38
CA ILE A 384 1.07 6.50 4.84
C ILE A 384 2.09 5.71 5.65
N VAL A 385 1.59 4.93 6.58
CA VAL A 385 2.42 4.12 7.50
C VAL A 385 2.81 2.76 6.90
N GLY A 386 2.15 2.35 5.82
CA GLY A 386 2.51 1.21 4.98
C GLY A 386 3.52 1.58 3.90
N PHE A 387 3.68 0.70 2.92
CA PHE A 387 4.38 0.97 1.67
C PHE A 387 3.53 0.47 0.49
N THR A 388 3.85 0.94 -0.71
CA THR A 388 3.17 0.58 -1.95
C THR A 388 4.20 0.47 -3.08
N ASP A 389 3.80 0.00 -4.24
CA ASP A 389 4.67 0.00 -5.43
C ASP A 389 5.04 1.40 -5.93
N ALA A 390 4.41 2.47 -5.39
CA ALA A 390 4.81 3.84 -5.67
C ALA A 390 6.28 4.11 -5.34
N ARG A 391 6.85 3.42 -4.33
CA ARG A 391 8.26 3.55 -3.95
C ARG A 391 9.20 3.21 -5.11
N VAL A 392 8.87 2.16 -5.88
CA VAL A 392 9.67 1.72 -7.02
C VAL A 392 9.72 2.81 -8.10
N TYR A 393 8.57 3.40 -8.41
CA TYR A 393 8.52 4.50 -9.38
C TYR A 393 9.21 5.77 -8.89
N ARG A 394 9.12 6.10 -7.60
CA ARG A 394 9.84 7.23 -7.00
C ARG A 394 11.35 7.03 -7.07
N GLU A 395 11.84 5.81 -6.85
CA GLU A 395 13.25 5.47 -7.06
C GLU A 395 13.69 5.60 -8.52
N MET A 396 12.79 5.31 -9.48
CA MET A 396 13.02 5.56 -10.91
C MET A 396 12.97 7.05 -11.30
N GLY A 397 12.63 7.94 -10.35
CA GLY A 397 12.54 9.39 -10.53
C GLY A 397 11.18 9.92 -10.95
N ALA A 398 10.14 9.10 -10.96
CA ALA A 398 8.78 9.51 -11.27
C ALA A 398 8.10 10.23 -10.09
N VAL A 399 7.08 11.04 -10.39
CA VAL A 399 6.11 11.52 -9.41
C VAL A 399 4.97 10.50 -9.31
N ALA A 400 4.85 9.85 -8.16
CA ALA A 400 3.84 8.82 -7.94
C ALA A 400 2.92 9.16 -6.77
N TYR A 401 1.59 9.15 -7.03
CA TYR A 401 0.56 9.39 -6.03
C TYR A 401 -0.40 8.21 -5.92
N GLY A 402 -0.80 7.92 -4.67
CA GLY A 402 -1.95 7.06 -4.42
C GLY A 402 -3.22 7.90 -4.45
N ALA A 403 -4.12 7.63 -5.40
CA ALA A 403 -5.33 8.41 -5.58
C ALA A 403 -6.51 7.59 -6.10
N GLY A 404 -7.55 7.51 -5.30
CA GLY A 404 -8.91 7.16 -5.67
C GLY A 404 -9.84 8.35 -5.43
N LEU A 405 -11.15 8.13 -5.55
CA LEU A 405 -12.15 9.07 -5.10
C LEU A 405 -13.36 8.30 -4.57
N LEU A 406 -13.41 8.15 -3.26
CA LEU A 406 -14.45 7.37 -2.60
C LEU A 406 -15.74 8.18 -2.41
N SER A 407 -16.83 7.49 -2.14
CA SER A 407 -18.08 8.11 -1.74
C SER A 407 -17.96 8.72 -0.33
N PRO A 408 -18.58 9.88 -0.08
CA PRO A 408 -18.63 10.45 1.28
C PRO A 408 -19.31 9.56 2.32
N SER A 409 -20.02 8.51 1.89
CA SER A 409 -20.66 7.53 2.78
C SER A 409 -19.64 6.62 3.48
N ILE A 410 -18.43 6.46 2.91
CA ILE A 410 -17.36 5.66 3.51
C ILE A 410 -16.53 6.54 4.44
N SER A 411 -16.67 6.35 5.74
CA SER A 411 -15.79 7.02 6.72
C SER A 411 -14.40 6.37 6.75
N GLY A 412 -13.38 7.14 7.19
CA GLY A 412 -12.02 6.60 7.36
C GLY A 412 -11.97 5.38 8.29
N GLY A 413 -12.79 5.34 9.34
CA GLY A 413 -12.88 4.19 10.23
C GLY A 413 -13.53 2.96 9.59
N GLU A 414 -14.51 3.16 8.69
CA GLU A 414 -15.11 2.07 7.92
C GLU A 414 -14.12 1.53 6.89
N PHE A 415 -13.42 2.42 6.16
CA PHE A 415 -12.38 2.05 5.22
C PHE A 415 -11.29 1.22 5.90
N SER A 416 -10.75 1.67 7.02
CA SER A 416 -9.70 0.95 7.76
C SER A 416 -10.14 -0.43 8.25
N ARG A 417 -11.45 -0.62 8.56
CA ARG A 417 -11.95 -1.95 8.92
C ARG A 417 -12.10 -2.90 7.75
N ARG A 418 -12.33 -2.36 6.53
CA ARG A 418 -12.46 -3.14 5.30
C ARG A 418 -11.09 -3.53 4.75
N PHE A 419 -10.10 -2.66 4.87
CA PHE A 419 -8.75 -2.83 4.35
C PHE A 419 -8.06 -4.01 5.05
N HIS A 420 -7.72 -5.07 4.32
CA HIS A 420 -7.26 -6.39 4.83
C HIS A 420 -8.22 -7.06 5.84
N GLY A 421 -9.40 -6.47 6.05
CA GLY A 421 -10.38 -6.94 7.03
C GLY A 421 -11.31 -8.04 6.51
N HIS A 422 -12.24 -8.44 7.37
CA HIS A 422 -13.38 -9.28 6.98
C HIS A 422 -14.45 -8.40 6.32
N ASP A 423 -15.28 -9.04 5.48
CA ASP A 423 -16.40 -8.37 4.81
C ASP A 423 -15.97 -7.12 4.02
N GLU A 424 -14.82 -7.22 3.36
CA GLU A 424 -14.30 -6.19 2.47
C GLU A 424 -15.27 -5.94 1.33
N ARG A 425 -15.59 -4.67 1.05
CA ARG A 425 -16.56 -4.28 0.04
C ARG A 425 -16.40 -2.81 -0.33
N ILE A 426 -16.82 -2.45 -1.55
CA ILE A 426 -16.81 -1.09 -2.08
C ILE A 426 -18.17 -0.75 -2.68
N ASP A 427 -18.68 0.45 -2.44
CA ASP A 427 -19.94 0.91 -3.04
C ASP A 427 -19.75 1.33 -4.52
N VAL A 428 -20.81 1.15 -5.30
CA VAL A 428 -20.83 1.47 -6.74
C VAL A 428 -20.58 2.95 -7.00
N GLU A 429 -20.95 3.83 -6.07
CA GLU A 429 -20.72 5.27 -6.21
C GLU A 429 -19.22 5.60 -6.12
N SER A 430 -18.46 4.94 -5.23
CA SER A 430 -17.00 5.05 -5.18
C SER A 430 -16.34 4.60 -6.48
N LEU A 431 -16.80 3.49 -7.07
CA LEU A 431 -16.33 3.03 -8.38
C LEU A 431 -16.62 4.04 -9.48
N ARG A 432 -17.82 4.63 -9.48
CA ARG A 432 -18.23 5.68 -10.44
C ARG A 432 -17.36 6.93 -10.32
N LEU A 433 -17.15 7.40 -9.09
CA LEU A 433 -16.35 8.60 -8.81
C LEU A 433 -14.89 8.39 -9.22
N THR A 434 -14.30 7.28 -8.83
CA THR A 434 -12.89 6.94 -9.14
C THR A 434 -12.66 6.77 -10.63
N THR A 435 -13.53 6.01 -11.34
CA THR A 435 -13.41 5.81 -12.79
C THR A 435 -13.49 7.14 -13.55
N ASN A 436 -14.44 8.02 -13.17
CA ASN A 436 -14.56 9.34 -13.81
C ASN A 436 -13.37 10.25 -13.49
N MET A 437 -12.84 10.21 -12.26
CA MET A 437 -11.67 10.97 -11.87
C MET A 437 -10.45 10.57 -12.73
N TYR A 438 -10.15 9.27 -12.86
CA TYR A 438 -9.04 8.81 -13.70
C TYR A 438 -9.22 9.22 -15.17
N LEU A 439 -10.43 9.11 -15.70
CA LEU A 439 -10.71 9.54 -17.08
C LEU A 439 -10.44 11.04 -17.28
N ASP A 440 -10.85 11.85 -16.33
CA ASP A 440 -10.65 13.30 -16.34
C ASP A 440 -9.17 13.66 -16.24
N VAL A 441 -8.42 13.00 -15.32
CA VAL A 441 -6.97 13.23 -15.16
C VAL A 441 -6.22 12.83 -16.43
N CYS A 442 -6.51 11.68 -17.03
CA CYS A 442 -5.84 11.26 -18.28
C CYS A 442 -6.06 12.27 -19.42
N ARG A 443 -7.29 12.79 -19.57
CA ARG A 443 -7.60 13.79 -20.59
C ARG A 443 -6.95 15.14 -20.33
N ASP A 444 -6.85 15.53 -19.07
CA ASP A 444 -6.27 16.81 -18.67
C ASP A 444 -4.74 16.81 -18.80
N MET A 445 -4.10 15.71 -18.41
CA MET A 445 -2.65 15.58 -18.45
C MET A 445 -2.09 15.37 -19.87
N LEU A 446 -2.84 14.66 -20.71
CA LEU A 446 -2.32 14.15 -21.97
C LEU A 446 -3.08 14.68 -23.21
N GLY A 447 -4.16 15.44 -23.02
CA GLY A 447 -4.98 15.99 -24.10
C GLY A 447 -4.45 17.22 -24.82
#